data_a8125daf196ff7cd67d89828e702705e
#
_entry.id   a8125daf196ff7cd67d89828e702705e
#
_cell.length_a   1.000
_cell.length_b   1.000
_cell.length_c   1.000
_cell.angle_alpha   90.00
_cell.angle_beta   90.00
_cell.angle_gamma   90.00
#
_symmetry.space_group_name_H-M   'P 1'
#
loop_
_entity.id
_entity.type
_entity.pdbx_description
1 polymer ?
#
loop_
_entity_poly.entity_id
_entity_poly.type
_entity_poly.pdbx_seq_one_letter_code
_entity_poly.pdbx_strand_id
1 'polypeptide(L)'
;MSTMTSTSEPDPGVGSHKEKWLRAYRQMVRIRMFEEQVNELYIRALMPGLAHLYSGEEAVAVGICEALRTDDYITSTHRGHGHCLAKGASPDRMFAELLGKEAGYCRGKGGSMHIADPATGNLGANAIVGGSLGIATGAAFASKRLGNGRVAVCFFGEGALGQGSLYEVINLAQLWKLPVVYVCENNLYNEYTHYSETTAGTILGRAAAFGIEAAVVDGQDVRAVNDVATRFVQRARSGGGPAFLQADTYRFSGHHVGDVNREYYRSKKEEQQWKADRDPIKLHGKWLLDQGCADSAALDRIEIETRTQMEAAVKFAVETPYPGAEQVNEDIYA
;
A
#
# COMPACT_ATOMS: atom_id res chain seq x y z
N MET A 1 -24.89 13.81 54.44
CA MET A 1 -25.21 13.17 53.15
C MET A 1 -24.22 13.74 52.10
N SER A 2 -23.15 12.98 51.84
CA SER A 2 -22.09 13.35 50.93
C SER A 2 -22.35 12.63 49.61
N THR A 3 -22.61 13.37 48.55
CA THR A 3 -22.79 12.85 47.22
C THR A 3 -21.41 12.57 46.63
N MET A 4 -21.03 11.30 46.53
CA MET A 4 -19.90 10.83 45.74
C MET A 4 -20.24 10.96 44.24
N THR A 5 -19.57 11.86 43.54
CA THR A 5 -19.53 11.89 42.08
C THR A 5 -18.58 10.77 41.63
N SER A 6 -19.15 9.72 41.03
CA SER A 6 -18.40 8.68 40.35
C SER A 6 -17.81 9.27 39.03
N THR A 7 -16.52 9.52 39.00
CA THR A 7 -15.78 9.72 37.75
C THR A 7 -15.46 8.34 37.21
N SER A 8 -16.22 7.87 36.22
CA SER A 8 -15.88 6.68 35.47
C SER A 8 -14.60 6.93 34.67
N GLU A 9 -13.54 6.19 34.95
CA GLU A 9 -12.36 6.15 34.10
C GLU A 9 -12.79 5.71 32.69
N PRO A 10 -12.22 6.33 31.62
CA PRO A 10 -12.57 5.96 30.26
C PRO A 10 -12.14 4.51 30.00
N ASP A 11 -13.02 3.73 29.38
CA ASP A 11 -12.77 2.36 28.95
C ASP A 11 -11.49 2.30 28.09
N PRO A 12 -10.44 1.53 28.51
CA PRO A 12 -9.17 1.46 27.78
C PRO A 12 -9.33 0.95 26.34
N GLY A 13 -10.45 0.31 25.99
CA GLY A 13 -10.78 -0.09 24.62
C GLY A 13 -11.13 1.06 23.69
N VAL A 14 -11.78 2.12 24.17
CA VAL A 14 -12.23 3.25 23.36
C VAL A 14 -11.05 4.17 22.95
N GLY A 15 -10.09 4.39 23.83
CA GLY A 15 -8.88 5.16 23.54
C GLY A 15 -8.05 4.51 22.42
N SER A 16 -7.83 3.20 22.50
CA SER A 16 -7.07 2.45 21.51
C SER A 16 -7.74 2.41 20.13
N HIS A 17 -9.08 2.35 20.10
CA HIS A 17 -9.87 2.35 18.86
C HIS A 17 -9.79 3.71 18.15
N LYS A 18 -10.01 4.80 18.86
CA LYS A 18 -9.90 6.17 18.34
C LYS A 18 -8.52 6.46 17.77
N GLU A 19 -7.46 6.13 18.54
CA GLU A 19 -6.07 6.35 18.13
C GLU A 19 -5.71 5.56 16.87
N LYS A 20 -6.16 4.31 16.75
CA LYS A 20 -5.97 3.48 15.56
C LYS A 20 -6.50 4.18 14.31
N TRP A 21 -7.72 4.68 14.35
CA TRP A 21 -8.34 5.27 13.17
C TRP A 21 -7.83 6.68 12.84
N LEU A 22 -7.37 7.43 13.85
CA LEU A 22 -6.63 8.67 13.62
C LEU A 22 -5.26 8.41 12.98
N ARG A 23 -4.56 7.35 13.38
CA ARG A 23 -3.32 6.93 12.69
C ARG A 23 -3.60 6.53 11.24
N ALA A 24 -4.65 5.76 10.99
CA ALA A 24 -5.04 5.39 9.63
C ALA A 24 -5.31 6.62 8.75
N TYR A 25 -6.03 7.62 9.27
CA TYR A 25 -6.24 8.90 8.58
C TYR A 25 -4.91 9.58 8.25
N ARG A 26 -4.05 9.76 9.27
CA ARG A 26 -2.72 10.36 9.10
C ARG A 26 -1.88 9.63 8.05
N GLN A 27 -1.90 8.30 8.03
CA GLN A 27 -1.15 7.51 7.06
C GLN A 27 -1.70 7.67 5.63
N MET A 28 -3.01 7.72 5.44
CA MET A 28 -3.60 7.98 4.12
C MET A 28 -3.27 9.39 3.62
N VAL A 29 -3.36 10.42 4.48
CA VAL A 29 -2.95 11.80 4.17
C VAL A 29 -1.46 11.84 3.82
N ARG A 30 -0.62 11.11 4.57
CA ARG A 30 0.83 11.02 4.32
C ARG A 30 1.14 10.43 2.95
N ILE A 31 0.45 9.37 2.55
CA ILE A 31 0.61 8.76 1.22
C ILE A 31 0.18 9.76 0.14
N ARG A 32 -0.99 10.39 0.28
CA ARG A 32 -1.49 11.36 -0.69
C ARG A 32 -0.51 12.52 -0.90
N MET A 33 -0.05 13.14 0.18
CA MET A 33 0.87 14.28 0.13
C MET A 33 2.25 13.88 -0.40
N PHE A 34 2.71 12.65 -0.11
CA PHE A 34 3.92 12.12 -0.72
C PHE A 34 3.79 12.04 -2.25
N GLU A 35 2.70 11.48 -2.75
CA GLU A 35 2.46 11.34 -4.19
C GLU A 35 2.26 12.69 -4.89
N GLU A 36 1.67 13.67 -4.21
CA GLU A 36 1.58 15.05 -4.71
C GLU A 36 2.98 15.66 -4.90
N GLN A 37 3.88 15.49 -3.94
CA GLN A 37 5.27 15.92 -4.04
C GLN A 37 6.04 15.17 -5.13
N VAL A 38 5.83 13.85 -5.28
CA VAL A 38 6.42 13.06 -6.37
C VAL A 38 6.02 13.63 -7.73
N ASN A 39 4.73 13.93 -7.91
CA ASN A 39 4.24 14.52 -9.14
C ASN A 39 4.85 15.91 -9.41
N GLU A 40 4.98 16.75 -8.39
CA GLU A 40 5.63 18.07 -8.50
C GLU A 40 7.10 17.93 -8.88
N LEU A 41 7.84 17.04 -8.23
CA LEU A 41 9.25 16.78 -8.54
C LEU A 41 9.43 16.29 -9.98
N TYR A 42 8.51 15.47 -10.49
CA TYR A 42 8.52 15.03 -11.88
C TYR A 42 8.28 16.20 -12.85
N ILE A 43 7.24 17.02 -12.61
CA ILE A 43 6.91 18.19 -13.46
C ILE A 43 8.09 19.17 -13.51
N ARG A 44 8.83 19.32 -12.40
CA ARG A 44 10.03 20.16 -12.32
C ARG A 44 11.29 19.51 -12.88
N ALA A 45 11.18 18.31 -13.46
CA ALA A 45 12.30 17.52 -14.00
C ALA A 45 13.44 17.28 -12.98
N LEU A 46 13.11 17.19 -11.70
CA LEU A 46 14.06 16.89 -10.62
C LEU A 46 14.17 15.38 -10.36
N MET A 47 13.15 14.61 -10.71
CA MET A 47 13.12 13.16 -10.52
C MET A 47 13.42 12.45 -11.84
N PRO A 48 14.43 11.57 -11.92
CA PRO A 48 14.71 10.75 -13.09
C PRO A 48 13.67 9.61 -13.26
N GLY A 49 13.42 9.23 -14.49
CA GLY A 49 12.55 8.10 -14.81
C GLY A 49 11.04 8.41 -14.64
N LEU A 50 10.26 7.34 -14.47
CA LEU A 50 8.81 7.42 -14.32
C LEU A 50 8.40 6.94 -12.92
N ALA A 51 7.36 7.57 -12.35
CA ALA A 51 6.68 7.12 -11.14
C ALA A 51 5.22 6.78 -11.43
N HIS A 52 4.69 5.87 -10.63
CA HIS A 52 3.30 5.42 -10.67
C HIS A 52 2.66 5.77 -9.34
N LEU A 53 1.79 6.79 -9.35
CA LEU A 53 1.24 7.38 -8.14
C LEU A 53 0.16 6.47 -7.53
N TYR A 54 0.18 6.32 -6.21
CA TYR A 54 -0.78 5.52 -5.43
C TYR A 54 -2.02 6.31 -5.00
N SER A 55 -2.16 7.57 -5.45
CA SER A 55 -3.29 8.43 -5.10
C SER A 55 -4.63 7.83 -5.50
N GLY A 56 -5.54 7.70 -4.54
CA GLY A 56 -6.87 7.10 -4.68
C GLY A 56 -6.96 5.68 -4.13
N GLU A 57 -5.83 5.01 -3.85
CA GLU A 57 -5.76 3.62 -3.38
C GLU A 57 -5.29 3.52 -1.91
N GLU A 58 -5.13 4.65 -1.21
CA GLU A 58 -4.49 4.75 0.12
C GLU A 58 -5.13 3.86 1.18
N ALA A 59 -6.46 3.68 1.12
CA ALA A 59 -7.19 2.88 2.10
C ALA A 59 -6.83 1.39 2.03
N VAL A 60 -6.43 0.89 0.86
CA VAL A 60 -6.00 -0.51 0.71
C VAL A 60 -4.67 -0.71 1.43
N ALA A 61 -3.65 0.08 1.11
CA ALA A 61 -2.33 -0.04 1.75
C ALA A 61 -2.41 0.10 3.27
N VAL A 62 -3.11 1.14 3.74
CA VAL A 62 -3.22 1.44 5.17
C VAL A 62 -4.05 0.38 5.89
N GLY A 63 -5.20 -0.01 5.34
CA GLY A 63 -6.07 -1.02 5.95
C GLY A 63 -5.39 -2.37 6.09
N ILE A 64 -4.61 -2.79 5.10
CA ILE A 64 -3.82 -4.02 5.15
C ILE A 64 -2.68 -3.90 6.18
N CYS A 65 -1.88 -2.84 6.12
CA CYS A 65 -0.71 -2.70 6.99
C CYS A 65 -1.07 -2.53 8.47
N GLU A 66 -2.20 -1.93 8.80
CA GLU A 66 -2.71 -1.86 10.19
C GLU A 66 -3.08 -3.23 10.78
N ALA A 67 -3.24 -4.27 9.96
CA ALA A 67 -3.46 -5.65 10.41
C ALA A 67 -2.14 -6.43 10.61
N LEU A 68 -1.01 -5.88 10.20
CA LEU A 68 0.29 -6.54 10.20
C LEU A 68 1.13 -6.17 11.43
N ARG A 69 2.00 -7.09 11.80
CA ARG A 69 3.11 -6.80 12.71
C ARG A 69 4.23 -6.10 11.95
N THR A 70 5.12 -5.43 12.67
CA THR A 70 6.29 -4.79 12.07
C THR A 70 7.19 -5.81 11.34
N ASP A 71 7.29 -7.03 11.87
CA ASP A 71 8.13 -8.09 11.34
C ASP A 71 7.45 -8.99 10.28
N ASP A 72 6.15 -8.77 9.98
CA ASP A 72 5.47 -9.40 8.84
C ASP A 72 6.01 -8.83 7.53
N TYR A 73 5.96 -9.63 6.47
CA TYR A 73 6.48 -9.26 5.17
C TYR A 73 5.40 -8.68 4.25
N ILE A 74 5.81 -7.72 3.43
CA ILE A 74 5.04 -7.30 2.25
C ILE A 74 5.91 -7.39 1.00
N THR A 75 5.30 -7.63 -0.15
CA THR A 75 5.85 -7.37 -1.48
C THR A 75 4.92 -6.46 -2.25
N SER A 76 5.46 -5.64 -3.12
CA SER A 76 4.74 -4.57 -3.77
C SER A 76 4.92 -4.58 -5.29
N THR A 77 4.30 -3.62 -5.96
CA THR A 77 4.25 -3.45 -7.41
C THR A 77 5.06 -2.23 -7.84
N HIS A 78 4.97 -1.87 -9.13
CA HIS A 78 5.47 -0.60 -9.67
C HIS A 78 4.82 0.64 -9.00
N ARG A 79 3.65 0.49 -8.34
CA ARG A 79 2.91 1.52 -7.58
C ARG A 79 3.16 1.36 -6.07
N GLY A 80 4.43 1.20 -5.70
CA GLY A 80 4.83 0.74 -4.37
C GLY A 80 4.92 1.79 -3.28
N HIS A 81 4.79 3.09 -3.56
CA HIS A 81 5.03 4.15 -2.58
C HIS A 81 4.06 4.07 -1.40
N GLY A 82 2.76 3.88 -1.69
CA GLY A 82 1.75 3.74 -0.64
C GLY A 82 2.01 2.57 0.29
N HIS A 83 2.38 1.41 -0.26
CA HIS A 83 2.71 0.21 0.51
C HIS A 83 3.95 0.42 1.40
N CYS A 84 5.01 1.04 0.84
CA CYS A 84 6.23 1.36 1.59
C CYS A 84 5.93 2.26 2.79
N LEU A 85 5.20 3.37 2.56
CA LEU A 85 4.82 4.33 3.61
C LEU A 85 3.91 3.70 4.66
N ALA A 86 2.88 2.95 4.24
CA ALA A 86 1.97 2.25 5.14
C ALA A 86 2.69 1.20 6.01
N LYS A 87 3.74 0.57 5.48
CA LYS A 87 4.56 -0.41 6.22
C LYS A 87 5.60 0.24 7.15
N GLY A 88 5.76 1.58 7.09
CA GLY A 88 6.59 2.33 8.02
C GLY A 88 7.86 2.95 7.42
N ALA A 89 8.02 2.93 6.09
CA ALA A 89 9.16 3.57 5.45
C ALA A 89 9.20 5.09 5.71
N SER A 90 10.42 5.65 5.83
CA SER A 90 10.64 7.08 5.98
C SER A 90 10.50 7.82 4.66
N PRO A 91 9.70 8.91 4.59
CA PRO A 91 9.60 9.75 3.40
C PRO A 91 10.94 10.32 2.96
N ASP A 92 11.80 10.70 3.91
CA ASP A 92 13.12 11.29 3.62
C ASP A 92 13.94 10.37 2.73
N ARG A 93 14.05 9.09 3.14
CA ARG A 93 14.79 8.07 2.40
C ARG A 93 14.09 7.68 1.10
N MET A 94 12.76 7.71 1.08
CA MET A 94 12.00 7.43 -0.15
C MET A 94 12.23 8.52 -1.18
N PHE A 95 12.10 9.81 -0.82
CA PHE A 95 12.41 10.90 -1.75
C PHE A 95 13.89 10.87 -2.18
N ALA A 96 14.81 10.58 -1.27
CA ALA A 96 16.22 10.41 -1.63
C ALA A 96 16.40 9.31 -2.68
N GLU A 97 15.71 8.17 -2.56
CA GLU A 97 15.75 7.10 -3.55
C GLU A 97 15.20 7.54 -4.92
N LEU A 98 14.06 8.24 -4.93
CA LEU A 98 13.44 8.74 -6.16
C LEU A 98 14.33 9.76 -6.89
N LEU A 99 15.11 10.53 -6.15
CA LEU A 99 16.06 11.52 -6.69
C LEU A 99 17.43 10.91 -7.02
N GLY A 100 17.63 9.59 -6.87
CA GLY A 100 18.88 8.90 -7.15
C GLY A 100 19.99 9.21 -6.14
N LYS A 101 19.64 9.54 -4.90
CA LYS A 101 20.58 9.98 -3.85
C LYS A 101 21.07 8.81 -3.00
N GLU A 102 22.28 8.95 -2.44
CA GLU A 102 22.94 7.92 -1.62
C GLU A 102 22.15 7.55 -0.36
N ALA A 103 21.45 8.53 0.27
CA ALA A 103 20.62 8.29 1.45
C ALA A 103 19.34 7.50 1.17
N GLY A 104 19.03 7.17 -0.09
CA GLY A 104 17.88 6.35 -0.48
C GLY A 104 17.94 4.94 0.08
N TYR A 105 16.81 4.25 0.08
CA TYR A 105 16.70 2.87 0.59
C TYR A 105 17.58 1.88 -0.17
N CYS A 106 17.72 2.07 -1.48
CA CYS A 106 18.60 1.30 -2.36
C CYS A 106 19.79 2.14 -2.85
N ARG A 107 20.23 3.11 -2.08
CA ARG A 107 21.32 4.04 -2.39
C ARG A 107 21.15 4.74 -3.76
N GLY A 108 19.91 5.08 -4.09
CA GLY A 108 19.56 5.75 -5.35
C GLY A 108 19.62 4.87 -6.59
N LYS A 109 19.85 3.54 -6.45
CA LYS A 109 20.00 2.59 -7.57
C LYS A 109 18.65 1.98 -8.01
N GLY A 110 17.66 1.92 -7.12
CA GLY A 110 16.36 1.28 -7.38
C GLY A 110 15.34 2.20 -8.02
N GLY A 111 15.30 3.46 -7.59
CA GLY A 111 14.31 4.43 -8.02
C GLY A 111 12.89 4.09 -7.55
N SER A 112 11.88 4.71 -8.17
CA SER A 112 10.47 4.64 -7.77
C SER A 112 9.91 3.21 -7.65
N MET A 113 10.28 2.32 -8.55
CA MET A 113 9.67 0.99 -8.70
C MET A 113 10.40 -0.14 -7.97
N HIS A 114 11.48 0.14 -7.24
CA HIS A 114 12.32 -0.90 -6.64
C HIS A 114 12.72 -0.58 -5.18
N ILE A 115 11.91 0.21 -4.47
CA ILE A 115 12.17 0.52 -3.06
C ILE A 115 11.97 -0.73 -2.22
N ALA A 116 13.00 -1.09 -1.44
CA ALA A 116 12.96 -2.17 -0.47
C ALA A 116 13.41 -1.65 0.90
N ASP A 117 12.73 -2.07 1.97
CA ASP A 117 13.07 -1.77 3.35
C ASP A 117 12.91 -3.02 4.22
N PRO A 118 13.92 -3.91 4.23
CA PRO A 118 13.86 -5.15 5.01
C PRO A 118 13.66 -4.91 6.52
N ALA A 119 14.06 -3.74 7.04
CA ALA A 119 13.90 -3.40 8.45
C ALA A 119 12.43 -3.28 8.85
N THR A 120 11.57 -2.82 7.95
CA THR A 120 10.11 -2.77 8.15
C THR A 120 9.39 -4.02 7.62
N GLY A 121 10.10 -5.00 7.06
CA GLY A 121 9.52 -6.18 6.42
C GLY A 121 9.05 -5.95 4.98
N ASN A 122 9.34 -4.79 4.38
CA ASN A 122 9.08 -4.55 2.96
C ASN A 122 10.19 -5.20 2.11
N LEU A 123 9.89 -6.34 1.48
CA LEU A 123 10.84 -7.12 0.67
C LEU A 123 11.05 -6.51 -0.73
N GLY A 124 10.31 -5.47 -1.07
CA GLY A 124 10.55 -4.66 -2.25
C GLY A 124 9.34 -4.44 -3.14
N ALA A 125 9.37 -3.29 -3.79
CA ALA A 125 8.56 -2.99 -4.96
C ALA A 125 9.18 -3.69 -6.19
N ASN A 126 8.36 -4.01 -7.19
CA ASN A 126 8.83 -4.70 -8.40
C ASN A 126 8.11 -4.15 -9.65
N ALA A 127 8.89 -3.71 -10.61
CA ALA A 127 8.36 -3.22 -11.89
C ALA A 127 7.79 -4.34 -12.77
N ILE A 128 8.26 -5.59 -12.59
CA ILE A 128 7.79 -6.73 -13.37
C ILE A 128 6.40 -7.13 -12.88
N VAL A 129 5.42 -7.07 -13.77
CA VAL A 129 4.03 -7.47 -13.47
C VAL A 129 3.97 -8.93 -13.03
N GLY A 130 3.49 -9.17 -11.81
CA GLY A 130 3.47 -10.50 -11.19
C GLY A 130 4.79 -10.95 -10.56
N GLY A 131 5.88 -10.19 -10.69
CA GLY A 131 7.18 -10.58 -10.14
C GLY A 131 7.22 -10.70 -8.61
N SER A 132 6.39 -9.94 -7.92
CA SER A 132 6.25 -9.99 -6.45
C SER A 132 5.57 -11.26 -5.92
N LEU A 133 4.78 -11.94 -6.73
CA LEU A 133 4.01 -13.14 -6.34
C LEU A 133 4.89 -14.27 -5.81
N GLY A 134 5.96 -14.60 -6.57
CA GLY A 134 6.93 -15.63 -6.18
C GLY A 134 7.73 -15.25 -4.93
N ILE A 135 8.09 -13.96 -4.81
CA ILE A 135 8.86 -13.45 -3.66
C ILE A 135 8.05 -13.58 -2.37
N ALA A 136 6.78 -13.13 -2.37
CA ALA A 136 5.89 -13.24 -1.21
C ALA A 136 5.65 -14.71 -0.82
N THR A 137 5.43 -15.57 -1.81
CA THR A 137 5.21 -17.01 -1.57
C THR A 137 6.45 -17.67 -1.00
N GLY A 138 7.65 -17.31 -1.49
CA GLY A 138 8.92 -17.76 -0.96
C GLY A 138 9.15 -17.28 0.48
N ALA A 139 8.84 -16.03 0.80
CA ALA A 139 8.91 -15.49 2.16
C ALA A 139 7.96 -16.21 3.12
N ALA A 140 6.73 -16.50 2.68
CA ALA A 140 5.78 -17.29 3.47
C ALA A 140 6.26 -18.74 3.67
N PHE A 141 6.87 -19.36 2.66
CA PHE A 141 7.47 -20.67 2.78
C PHE A 141 8.61 -20.68 3.81
N ALA A 142 9.51 -19.69 3.72
CA ALA A 142 10.59 -19.54 4.69
C ALA A 142 10.05 -19.32 6.12
N SER A 143 9.03 -18.46 6.29
CA SER A 143 8.38 -18.22 7.58
C SER A 143 7.82 -19.50 8.18
N LYS A 144 7.13 -20.31 7.38
CA LYS A 144 6.60 -21.60 7.81
C LYS A 144 7.70 -22.57 8.19
N ARG A 145 8.77 -22.66 7.41
CA ARG A 145 9.92 -23.55 7.70
C ARG A 145 10.67 -23.15 8.96
N LEU A 146 10.79 -21.86 9.22
CA LEU A 146 11.46 -21.32 10.42
C LEU A 146 10.56 -21.31 11.65
N GLY A 147 9.23 -21.52 11.51
CA GLY A 147 8.29 -21.48 12.62
C GLY A 147 8.21 -20.12 13.32
N ASN A 148 8.55 -19.01 12.64
CA ASN A 148 8.66 -17.68 13.24
C ASN A 148 7.33 -16.94 13.37
N GLY A 149 6.24 -17.49 12.83
CA GLY A 149 4.88 -16.94 12.91
C GLY A 149 4.65 -15.67 12.07
N ARG A 150 5.56 -15.32 11.15
CA ARG A 150 5.39 -14.20 10.22
C ARG A 150 4.43 -14.56 9.09
N VAL A 151 3.70 -13.56 8.62
CA VAL A 151 2.82 -13.63 7.45
C VAL A 151 3.44 -12.80 6.33
N ALA A 152 3.27 -13.24 5.09
CA ALA A 152 3.62 -12.44 3.92
C ALA A 152 2.32 -11.91 3.27
N VAL A 153 2.31 -10.64 2.87
CA VAL A 153 1.25 -10.05 2.05
C VAL A 153 1.83 -9.70 0.69
N CYS A 154 1.17 -10.15 -0.36
CA CYS A 154 1.53 -9.86 -1.74
C CYS A 154 0.52 -8.89 -2.35
N PHE A 155 0.91 -7.64 -2.57
CA PHE A 155 0.11 -6.70 -3.35
C PHE A 155 0.37 -6.91 -4.84
N PHE A 156 -0.70 -6.89 -5.64
CA PHE A 156 -0.62 -6.94 -7.10
C PHE A 156 -1.90 -6.35 -7.71
N GLY A 157 -1.77 -5.74 -8.89
CA GLY A 157 -2.92 -5.19 -9.63
C GLY A 157 -3.65 -6.28 -10.42
N GLU A 158 -4.90 -6.00 -10.82
CA GLU A 158 -5.73 -6.89 -11.63
C GLU A 158 -5.08 -7.25 -12.98
N GLY A 159 -4.19 -6.40 -13.50
CA GLY A 159 -3.39 -6.71 -14.70
C GLY A 159 -2.47 -7.93 -14.55
N ALA A 160 -2.11 -8.29 -13.31
CA ALA A 160 -1.30 -9.49 -13.06
C ALA A 160 -2.10 -10.80 -13.10
N LEU A 161 -3.43 -10.74 -13.21
CA LEU A 161 -4.29 -11.94 -13.27
C LEU A 161 -4.04 -12.83 -14.51
N GLY A 162 -3.44 -12.26 -15.55
CA GLY A 162 -3.03 -13.00 -16.75
C GLY A 162 -1.68 -13.71 -16.64
N GLN A 163 -0.92 -13.48 -15.55
CA GLN A 163 0.40 -14.08 -15.36
C GLN A 163 0.30 -15.54 -14.91
N GLY A 164 0.95 -16.47 -15.65
CA GLY A 164 0.98 -17.90 -15.31
C GLY A 164 1.52 -18.16 -13.90
N SER A 165 2.54 -17.39 -13.49
CA SER A 165 3.15 -17.49 -12.16
C SER A 165 2.16 -17.31 -11.00
N LEU A 166 1.07 -16.53 -11.17
CA LEU A 166 0.03 -16.41 -10.15
C LEU A 166 -0.56 -17.79 -9.81
N TYR A 167 -0.92 -18.56 -10.85
CA TYR A 167 -1.58 -19.88 -10.68
C TYR A 167 -0.63 -20.92 -10.10
N GLU A 168 0.65 -20.84 -10.46
CA GLU A 168 1.69 -21.71 -9.91
C GLU A 168 1.87 -21.47 -8.40
N VAL A 169 2.04 -20.20 -8.01
CA VAL A 169 2.32 -19.87 -6.60
C VAL A 169 1.10 -20.06 -5.69
N ILE A 170 -0.13 -19.74 -6.14
CA ILE A 170 -1.32 -19.96 -5.32
C ILE A 170 -1.62 -21.46 -5.15
N ASN A 171 -1.32 -22.30 -6.16
CA ASN A 171 -1.37 -23.74 -6.03
C ASN A 171 -0.42 -24.24 -4.95
N LEU A 172 0.86 -23.85 -5.00
CA LEU A 172 1.86 -24.20 -3.97
C LEU A 172 1.47 -23.69 -2.60
N ALA A 173 1.01 -22.43 -2.51
CA ALA A 173 0.60 -21.81 -1.26
C ALA A 173 -0.55 -22.59 -0.60
N GLN A 174 -1.56 -22.98 -1.36
CA GLN A 174 -2.69 -23.76 -0.84
C GLN A 174 -2.28 -25.17 -0.47
N LEU A 175 -1.51 -25.85 -1.33
CA LEU A 175 -1.04 -27.22 -1.08
C LEU A 175 -0.21 -27.31 0.21
N TRP A 176 0.66 -26.33 0.43
CA TRP A 176 1.55 -26.29 1.59
C TRP A 176 0.98 -25.46 2.75
N LYS A 177 -0.26 -24.94 2.67
CA LYS A 177 -0.87 -24.09 3.70
C LYS A 177 0.07 -22.98 4.16
N LEU A 178 0.60 -22.22 3.20
CA LEU A 178 1.55 -21.15 3.48
C LEU A 178 0.85 -19.93 4.11
N PRO A 179 1.51 -19.22 5.05
CA PRO A 179 0.99 -18.02 5.68
C PRO A 179 1.14 -16.79 4.74
N VAL A 180 0.37 -16.76 3.65
CA VAL A 180 0.37 -15.68 2.68
C VAL A 180 -1.04 -15.16 2.41
N VAL A 181 -1.15 -13.82 2.27
CA VAL A 181 -2.37 -13.14 1.82
C VAL A 181 -2.07 -12.47 0.49
N TYR A 182 -2.80 -12.85 -0.55
CA TYR A 182 -2.74 -12.25 -1.88
C TYR A 182 -3.77 -11.13 -1.96
N VAL A 183 -3.34 -9.89 -2.20
CA VAL A 183 -4.20 -8.70 -2.29
C VAL A 183 -4.19 -8.20 -3.72
N CYS A 184 -5.29 -8.41 -4.41
CA CYS A 184 -5.53 -7.89 -5.76
C CYS A 184 -6.17 -6.50 -5.66
N GLU A 185 -5.41 -5.46 -5.99
CA GLU A 185 -5.89 -4.10 -6.11
C GLU A 185 -6.56 -3.92 -7.47
N ASN A 186 -7.89 -4.07 -7.50
CA ASN A 186 -8.66 -3.87 -8.72
C ASN A 186 -8.99 -2.39 -8.88
N ASN A 187 -8.12 -1.66 -9.57
CA ASN A 187 -8.33 -0.24 -9.87
C ASN A 187 -8.98 -0.01 -11.25
N LEU A 188 -9.53 -1.06 -11.84
CA LEU A 188 -10.29 -1.15 -13.08
C LEU A 188 -9.47 -1.12 -14.37
N TYR A 189 -8.21 -0.64 -14.35
CA TYR A 189 -7.46 -0.40 -15.59
C TYR A 189 -6.06 -1.01 -15.57
N ASN A 190 -5.84 -1.95 -16.47
CA ASN A 190 -4.51 -2.47 -16.83
C ASN A 190 -3.84 -1.44 -17.74
N GLU A 191 -3.03 -0.57 -17.18
CA GLU A 191 -2.46 0.57 -17.89
C GLU A 191 -3.56 1.42 -18.57
N TYR A 192 -3.92 1.15 -19.81
CA TYR A 192 -4.90 1.89 -20.61
C TYR A 192 -6.12 1.06 -21.01
N THR A 193 -6.23 -0.18 -20.55
CA THR A 193 -7.30 -1.11 -20.93
C THR A 193 -8.14 -1.46 -19.71
N HIS A 194 -9.45 -1.34 -19.79
CA HIS A 194 -10.34 -1.75 -18.72
C HIS A 194 -10.23 -3.27 -18.49
N TYR A 195 -10.14 -3.71 -17.25
CA TYR A 195 -9.84 -5.10 -16.90
C TYR A 195 -10.84 -6.11 -17.49
N SER A 196 -12.09 -5.71 -17.68
CA SER A 196 -13.11 -6.58 -18.28
C SER A 196 -12.83 -6.96 -19.74
N GLU A 197 -11.95 -6.23 -20.42
CA GLU A 197 -11.54 -6.53 -21.79
C GLU A 197 -10.41 -7.56 -21.86
N THR A 198 -9.71 -7.77 -20.73
CA THR A 198 -8.53 -8.64 -20.66
C THR A 198 -8.68 -9.80 -19.68
N THR A 199 -9.74 -9.81 -18.87
CA THR A 199 -9.92 -10.76 -17.77
C THR A 199 -11.21 -11.56 -17.96
N ALA A 200 -11.10 -12.81 -18.39
CA ALA A 200 -12.23 -13.72 -18.47
C ALA A 200 -12.65 -14.21 -17.07
N GLY A 201 -13.95 -14.37 -16.85
CA GLY A 201 -14.51 -14.82 -15.57
C GLY A 201 -14.39 -13.75 -14.46
N THR A 202 -14.35 -14.21 -13.22
CA THR A 202 -14.27 -13.31 -12.06
C THR A 202 -12.88 -13.34 -11.41
N ILE A 203 -12.49 -12.26 -10.76
CA ILE A 203 -11.21 -12.18 -10.01
C ILE A 203 -11.18 -13.26 -8.92
N LEU A 204 -12.24 -13.37 -8.11
CA LEU A 204 -12.33 -14.37 -7.04
C LEU A 204 -12.40 -15.82 -7.57
N GLY A 205 -12.89 -16.03 -8.79
CA GLY A 205 -12.95 -17.36 -9.40
C GLY A 205 -11.58 -18.04 -9.48
N ARG A 206 -10.52 -17.25 -9.57
CA ARG A 206 -9.14 -17.76 -9.58
C ARG A 206 -8.74 -18.37 -8.25
N ALA A 207 -9.06 -17.72 -7.14
CA ALA A 207 -8.81 -18.27 -5.80
C ALA A 207 -9.71 -19.47 -5.50
N ALA A 208 -10.98 -19.40 -5.90
CA ALA A 208 -11.94 -20.48 -5.72
C ALA A 208 -11.52 -21.77 -6.43
N ALA A 209 -10.90 -21.68 -7.62
CA ALA A 209 -10.40 -22.83 -8.37
C ALA A 209 -9.35 -23.66 -7.59
N PHE A 210 -8.64 -23.04 -6.64
CA PHE A 210 -7.65 -23.68 -5.77
C PHE A 210 -8.17 -23.92 -4.35
N GLY A 211 -9.45 -23.65 -4.06
CA GLY A 211 -10.03 -23.79 -2.73
C GLY A 211 -9.45 -22.81 -1.70
N ILE A 212 -8.99 -21.64 -2.14
CA ILE A 212 -8.46 -20.58 -1.27
C ILE A 212 -9.61 -19.71 -0.77
N GLU A 213 -9.62 -19.41 0.53
CA GLU A 213 -10.58 -18.48 1.10
C GLU A 213 -10.39 -17.08 0.49
N ALA A 214 -11.48 -16.51 -0.03
CA ALA A 214 -11.43 -15.25 -0.75
C ALA A 214 -12.57 -14.31 -0.34
N ALA A 215 -12.32 -13.00 -0.46
CA ALA A 215 -13.33 -11.96 -0.24
C ALA A 215 -13.13 -10.78 -1.19
N VAL A 216 -14.22 -10.05 -1.43
CA VAL A 216 -14.20 -8.72 -2.05
C VAL A 216 -14.42 -7.69 -0.95
N VAL A 217 -13.74 -6.56 -1.05
CA VAL A 217 -13.92 -5.43 -0.16
C VAL A 217 -13.95 -4.11 -0.94
N ASP A 218 -14.70 -3.15 -0.42
CA ASP A 218 -14.60 -1.77 -0.86
C ASP A 218 -13.22 -1.20 -0.46
N GLY A 219 -12.35 -1.08 -1.46
CA GLY A 219 -10.98 -0.57 -1.28
C GLY A 219 -10.91 0.93 -0.94
N GLN A 220 -12.05 1.64 -0.89
CA GLN A 220 -12.11 3.04 -0.44
C GLN A 220 -12.50 3.17 1.03
N ASP A 221 -12.91 2.09 1.70
CA ASP A 221 -13.17 2.08 3.15
C ASP A 221 -12.02 1.36 3.88
N VAL A 222 -11.11 2.14 4.47
CA VAL A 222 -9.94 1.62 5.21
C VAL A 222 -10.32 0.66 6.34
N ARG A 223 -11.52 0.81 6.94
CA ARG A 223 -12.01 -0.03 8.04
C ARG A 223 -12.46 -1.38 7.50
N ALA A 224 -13.24 -1.38 6.42
CA ALA A 224 -13.66 -2.61 5.75
C ALA A 224 -12.45 -3.42 5.25
N VAL A 225 -11.45 -2.75 4.66
CA VAL A 225 -10.18 -3.37 4.28
C VAL A 225 -9.48 -3.97 5.49
N ASN A 226 -9.36 -3.22 6.58
CA ASN A 226 -8.69 -3.69 7.80
C ASN A 226 -9.39 -4.88 8.46
N ASP A 227 -10.71 -4.91 8.48
CA ASP A 227 -11.48 -6.00 9.09
C ASP A 227 -11.25 -7.33 8.35
N VAL A 228 -11.30 -7.30 7.01
CA VAL A 228 -11.01 -8.49 6.20
C VAL A 228 -9.54 -8.87 6.28
N ALA A 229 -8.62 -7.89 6.24
CA ALA A 229 -7.18 -8.13 6.36
C ALA A 229 -6.84 -8.78 7.70
N THR A 230 -7.39 -8.28 8.80
CA THR A 230 -7.17 -8.85 10.15
C THR A 230 -7.58 -10.32 10.20
N ARG A 231 -8.77 -10.66 9.69
CA ARG A 231 -9.26 -12.04 9.62
C ARG A 231 -8.32 -12.94 8.79
N PHE A 232 -7.90 -12.48 7.61
CA PHE A 232 -7.05 -13.26 6.72
C PHE A 232 -5.62 -13.43 7.26
N VAL A 233 -5.05 -12.38 7.83
CA VAL A 233 -3.74 -12.44 8.48
C VAL A 233 -3.75 -13.38 9.70
N GLN A 234 -4.79 -13.31 10.53
CA GLN A 234 -4.95 -14.22 11.68
C GLN A 234 -5.08 -15.67 11.22
N ARG A 235 -5.92 -15.93 10.21
CA ARG A 235 -6.07 -17.25 9.60
C ARG A 235 -4.74 -17.80 9.07
N ALA A 236 -4.03 -17.00 8.29
CA ALA A 236 -2.73 -17.39 7.72
C ALA A 236 -1.72 -17.71 8.82
N ARG A 237 -1.63 -16.86 9.83
CA ARG A 237 -0.73 -17.00 10.98
C ARG A 237 -1.02 -18.25 11.83
N SER A 238 -2.27 -18.61 11.99
CA SER A 238 -2.70 -19.82 12.73
C SER A 238 -2.61 -21.13 11.93
N GLY A 239 -2.04 -21.09 10.72
CA GLY A 239 -1.86 -22.27 9.89
C GLY A 239 -3.07 -22.64 9.01
N GLY A 240 -4.08 -21.77 8.92
CA GLY A 240 -5.27 -21.96 8.05
C GLY A 240 -4.97 -21.88 6.55
N GLY A 241 -3.73 -21.57 6.18
CA GLY A 241 -3.28 -21.47 4.78
C GLY A 241 -3.53 -20.09 4.18
N PRO A 242 -3.34 -19.94 2.85
CA PRO A 242 -3.43 -18.66 2.17
C PRO A 242 -4.84 -18.11 2.14
N ALA A 243 -4.93 -16.79 1.92
CA ALA A 243 -6.18 -16.09 1.61
C ALA A 243 -5.99 -15.17 0.40
N PHE A 244 -7.09 -14.81 -0.26
CA PHE A 244 -7.11 -13.94 -1.42
C PHE A 244 -8.12 -12.81 -1.21
N LEU A 245 -7.67 -11.56 -1.28
CA LEU A 245 -8.49 -10.37 -1.14
C LEU A 245 -8.55 -9.63 -2.47
N GLN A 246 -9.74 -9.38 -2.97
CA GLN A 246 -9.98 -8.40 -4.03
C GLN A 246 -10.40 -7.09 -3.35
N ALA A 247 -9.60 -6.04 -3.51
CA ALA A 247 -9.91 -4.68 -3.07
C ALA A 247 -10.31 -3.85 -4.30
N ASP A 248 -11.59 -3.50 -4.39
CA ASP A 248 -12.09 -2.66 -5.47
C ASP A 248 -11.78 -1.18 -5.15
N THR A 249 -10.93 -0.58 -5.96
CA THR A 249 -10.37 0.76 -5.74
C THR A 249 -10.27 1.55 -7.04
N TYR A 250 -9.62 2.72 -7.03
CA TYR A 250 -9.46 3.54 -8.23
C TYR A 250 -8.24 4.45 -8.14
N ARG A 251 -7.37 4.42 -9.16
CA ARG A 251 -6.24 5.35 -9.25
C ARG A 251 -6.71 6.73 -9.73
N PHE A 252 -6.44 7.79 -8.96
CA PHE A 252 -6.85 9.16 -9.27
C PHE A 252 -5.98 9.84 -10.34
N SER A 253 -4.80 9.33 -10.55
CA SER A 253 -3.86 9.79 -11.57
C SER A 253 -3.85 8.85 -12.77
N GLY A 254 -3.13 9.18 -13.84
CA GLY A 254 -2.86 8.28 -14.94
C GLY A 254 -2.14 7.01 -14.51
N HIS A 255 -1.82 6.15 -15.46
CA HIS A 255 -1.04 4.95 -15.17
C HIS A 255 0.32 5.32 -14.54
N HIS A 256 0.99 6.29 -15.13
CA HIS A 256 2.22 6.91 -14.60
C HIS A 256 2.15 8.43 -14.73
N VAL A 257 3.12 9.15 -14.15
CA VAL A 257 3.15 10.62 -14.13
C VAL A 257 3.17 11.28 -15.52
N GLY A 258 3.62 10.58 -16.55
CA GLY A 258 3.59 11.05 -17.95
C GLY A 258 2.27 10.77 -18.68
N ASP A 259 1.33 10.02 -18.09
CA ASP A 259 0.00 9.77 -18.65
C ASP A 259 -0.95 10.93 -18.32
N VAL A 260 -0.81 12.02 -19.07
CA VAL A 260 -1.52 13.29 -18.81
C VAL A 260 -2.90 13.29 -19.45
N ASN A 261 -3.01 12.86 -20.72
CA ASN A 261 -4.30 12.80 -21.41
C ASN A 261 -4.87 11.39 -21.33
N ARG A 262 -5.90 11.20 -20.54
CA ARG A 262 -6.51 9.89 -20.28
C ARG A 262 -7.84 9.66 -20.99
N GLU A 263 -8.33 10.66 -21.75
CA GLU A 263 -9.67 10.61 -22.38
C GLU A 263 -9.80 9.52 -23.45
N TYR A 264 -8.69 8.93 -23.90
CA TYR A 264 -8.71 7.84 -24.89
C TYR A 264 -9.03 6.46 -24.26
N TYR A 265 -9.00 6.32 -22.92
CA TYR A 265 -9.34 5.06 -22.26
C TYR A 265 -10.31 5.20 -21.07
N ARG A 266 -10.41 6.38 -20.44
CA ARG A 266 -11.37 6.66 -19.37
C ARG A 266 -11.86 8.11 -19.39
N SER A 267 -13.14 8.32 -19.03
CA SER A 267 -13.73 9.65 -19.14
C SER A 267 -13.34 10.55 -17.98
N LYS A 268 -13.24 11.87 -18.23
CA LYS A 268 -13.09 12.87 -17.17
C LYS A 268 -14.23 12.82 -16.15
N LYS A 269 -15.44 12.48 -16.59
CA LYS A 269 -16.61 12.37 -15.72
C LYS A 269 -16.43 11.27 -14.70
N GLU A 270 -15.94 10.10 -15.12
CA GLU A 270 -15.62 8.97 -14.26
C GLU A 270 -14.57 9.36 -13.21
N GLU A 271 -13.43 9.95 -13.63
CA GLU A 271 -12.40 10.39 -12.71
C GLU A 271 -12.91 11.41 -11.68
N GLN A 272 -13.70 12.38 -12.12
CA GLN A 272 -14.25 13.41 -11.25
C GLN A 272 -15.25 12.81 -10.24
N GLN A 273 -16.07 11.85 -10.66
CA GLN A 273 -17.01 11.17 -9.80
C GLN A 273 -16.27 10.38 -8.71
N TRP A 274 -15.26 9.60 -9.06
CA TRP A 274 -14.46 8.88 -8.07
C TRP A 274 -13.78 9.82 -7.07
N LYS A 275 -13.18 10.92 -7.53
CA LYS A 275 -12.53 11.93 -6.67
C LYS A 275 -13.52 12.68 -5.77
N ALA A 276 -14.73 12.91 -6.25
CA ALA A 276 -15.76 13.62 -5.48
C ALA A 276 -16.40 12.72 -4.41
N ASP A 277 -16.86 11.53 -4.83
CA ASP A 277 -17.77 10.69 -4.06
C ASP A 277 -17.04 9.55 -3.32
N ARG A 278 -15.84 9.18 -3.80
CA ARG A 278 -15.13 7.97 -3.38
C ARG A 278 -13.70 8.21 -2.92
N ASP A 279 -13.35 9.43 -2.51
CA ASP A 279 -12.02 9.70 -1.95
C ASP A 279 -11.89 9.05 -0.56
N PRO A 280 -10.96 8.09 -0.36
CA PRO A 280 -10.85 7.34 0.89
C PRO A 280 -10.51 8.22 2.09
N ILE A 281 -9.75 9.31 1.88
CA ILE A 281 -9.39 10.26 2.94
C ILE A 281 -10.63 11.03 3.39
N LYS A 282 -11.41 11.54 2.44
CA LYS A 282 -12.65 12.26 2.75
C LYS A 282 -13.69 11.36 3.43
N LEU A 283 -13.86 10.14 2.92
CA LEU A 283 -14.80 9.16 3.49
C LEU A 283 -14.43 8.83 4.94
N HIS A 284 -13.16 8.57 5.20
CA HIS A 284 -12.69 8.24 6.54
C HIS A 284 -12.68 9.45 7.47
N GLY A 285 -12.27 10.64 6.98
CA GLY A 285 -12.35 11.90 7.73
C GLY A 285 -13.77 12.21 8.18
N LYS A 286 -14.75 12.10 7.25
CA LYS A 286 -16.16 12.25 7.58
C LYS A 286 -16.60 11.25 8.67
N TRP A 287 -16.23 9.99 8.54
CA TRP A 287 -16.55 8.98 9.55
C TRP A 287 -15.96 9.31 10.92
N LEU A 288 -14.71 9.80 10.99
CA LEU A 288 -14.09 10.22 12.26
C LEU A 288 -14.85 11.35 12.94
N LEU A 289 -15.36 12.32 12.16
CA LEU A 289 -16.19 13.41 12.66
C LEU A 289 -17.54 12.89 13.15
N ASP A 290 -18.22 12.08 12.35
CA ASP A 290 -19.54 11.51 12.66
C ASP A 290 -19.50 10.63 13.93
N GLN A 291 -18.38 9.93 14.20
CA GLN A 291 -18.19 9.11 15.40
C GLN A 291 -17.63 9.89 16.60
N GLY A 292 -17.39 11.19 16.48
CA GLY A 292 -16.74 11.98 17.53
C GLY A 292 -15.30 11.55 17.87
N CYS A 293 -14.66 10.82 16.93
CA CYS A 293 -13.26 10.43 17.06
C CYS A 293 -12.29 11.60 16.81
N ALA A 294 -12.72 12.61 16.06
CA ALA A 294 -11.98 13.85 15.82
C ALA A 294 -12.94 15.03 15.70
N ASP A 295 -12.41 16.24 15.81
CA ASP A 295 -13.02 17.47 15.30
C ASP A 295 -12.28 17.92 14.03
N SER A 296 -12.84 18.90 13.31
CA SER A 296 -12.20 19.43 12.09
C SER A 296 -10.81 19.98 12.36
N ALA A 297 -10.63 20.69 13.49
CA ALA A 297 -9.35 21.25 13.85
C ALA A 297 -8.24 20.18 14.09
N ALA A 298 -8.63 18.98 14.54
CA ALA A 298 -7.69 17.86 14.69
C ALA A 298 -7.28 17.29 13.33
N LEU A 299 -8.22 17.17 12.38
CA LEU A 299 -7.92 16.71 11.02
C LEU A 299 -7.05 17.74 10.28
N ASP A 300 -7.39 19.04 10.37
CA ASP A 300 -6.61 20.12 9.76
C ASP A 300 -5.16 20.13 10.30
N ARG A 301 -4.97 19.93 11.61
CA ARG A 301 -3.61 19.80 12.20
C ARG A 301 -2.83 18.64 11.60
N ILE A 302 -3.48 17.48 11.42
CA ILE A 302 -2.83 16.32 10.81
C ILE A 302 -2.35 16.66 9.39
N GLU A 303 -3.17 17.35 8.61
CA GLU A 303 -2.81 17.76 7.25
C GLU A 303 -1.64 18.75 7.23
N ILE A 304 -1.68 19.78 8.11
CA ILE A 304 -0.63 20.78 8.20
C ILE A 304 0.70 20.14 8.64
N GLU A 305 0.69 19.33 9.70
CA GLU A 305 1.87 18.61 10.19
C GLU A 305 2.46 17.68 9.11
N THR A 306 1.59 16.97 8.40
CA THR A 306 2.01 16.04 7.34
C THR A 306 2.62 16.80 6.16
N ARG A 307 2.04 17.91 5.75
CA ARG A 307 2.58 18.77 4.69
C ARG A 307 3.97 19.28 5.05
N THR A 308 4.14 19.81 6.26
CA THR A 308 5.44 20.27 6.76
C THR A 308 6.47 19.14 6.77
N GLN A 309 6.06 17.93 7.16
CA GLN A 309 6.93 16.75 7.12
C GLN A 309 7.36 16.41 5.68
N MET A 310 6.45 16.44 4.71
CA MET A 310 6.79 16.13 3.32
C MET A 310 7.73 17.18 2.71
N GLU A 311 7.50 18.46 2.99
CA GLU A 311 8.38 19.55 2.54
C GLU A 311 9.80 19.40 3.12
N ALA A 312 9.92 19.07 4.41
CA ALA A 312 11.20 18.80 5.05
C ALA A 312 11.91 17.57 4.44
N ALA A 313 11.15 16.51 4.14
CA ALA A 313 11.66 15.29 3.52
C ALA A 313 12.18 15.52 2.10
N VAL A 314 11.45 16.32 1.30
CA VAL A 314 11.91 16.72 -0.04
C VAL A 314 13.20 17.55 0.06
N LYS A 315 13.25 18.52 0.98
CA LYS A 315 14.45 19.34 1.20
C LYS A 315 15.66 18.47 1.55
N PHE A 316 15.51 17.56 2.51
CA PHE A 316 16.55 16.59 2.87
C PHE A 316 17.04 15.82 1.66
N ALA A 317 16.13 15.26 0.87
CA ALA A 317 16.48 14.47 -0.31
C ALA A 317 17.23 15.27 -1.37
N VAL A 318 16.82 16.53 -1.62
CA VAL A 318 17.49 17.41 -2.57
C VAL A 318 18.93 17.75 -2.12
N GLU A 319 19.12 18.01 -0.83
CA GLU A 319 20.42 18.40 -0.24
C GLU A 319 21.39 17.20 -0.09
N THR A 320 20.88 15.96 -0.09
CA THR A 320 21.71 14.75 0.03
C THR A 320 22.56 14.54 -1.23
N PRO A 321 23.82 14.06 -1.11
CA PRO A 321 24.70 13.82 -2.24
C PRO A 321 24.21 12.64 -3.10
N TYR A 322 24.68 12.62 -4.36
CA TYR A 322 24.58 11.43 -5.21
C TYR A 322 25.62 10.38 -4.79
N PRO A 323 25.39 9.08 -5.07
CA PRO A 323 26.39 8.03 -4.89
C PRO A 323 27.69 8.38 -5.63
N GLY A 324 28.84 8.01 -5.06
CA GLY A 324 30.14 8.16 -5.74
C GLY A 324 30.23 7.27 -6.99
N ALA A 325 31.04 7.68 -7.96
CA ALA A 325 31.18 6.94 -9.20
C ALA A 325 31.73 5.50 -9.01
N GLU A 326 32.49 5.28 -7.95
CA GLU A 326 33.02 3.96 -7.56
C GLU A 326 31.90 2.96 -7.19
N GLN A 327 30.78 3.44 -6.71
CA GLN A 327 29.65 2.61 -6.28
C GLN A 327 28.86 1.99 -7.44
N VAL A 328 29.16 2.39 -8.69
CA VAL A 328 28.48 1.83 -9.88
C VAL A 328 28.65 0.33 -10.03
N ASN A 329 29.77 -0.20 -9.53
CA ASN A 329 30.08 -1.64 -9.59
C ASN A 329 29.73 -2.39 -8.30
N GLU A 330 29.18 -1.73 -7.28
CA GLU A 330 28.75 -2.37 -6.05
C GLU A 330 27.35 -2.98 -6.18
N ASP A 331 27.08 -4.05 -5.42
CA ASP A 331 25.78 -4.75 -5.35
C ASP A 331 25.33 -5.37 -6.70
N ILE A 332 26.27 -5.64 -7.64
CA ILE A 332 25.95 -6.30 -8.91
C ILE A 332 25.99 -7.82 -8.75
N TYR A 333 26.96 -8.31 -7.97
CA TYR A 333 27.15 -9.72 -7.64
C TYR A 333 27.33 -9.87 -6.13
N ALA A 334 26.86 -11.01 -5.59
CA ALA A 334 27.04 -11.38 -4.18
C ALA A 334 28.49 -11.88 -3.93
#